data_7ce200facb842cf05f66c6fedb35ad43
#
_entry.id   7ce200facb842cf05f66c6fedb35ad43
#
_cell.length_a   1.000
_cell.length_b   1.000
_cell.length_c   1.000
_cell.angle_alpha   90.00
_cell.angle_beta   90.00
_cell.angle_gamma   90.00
#
_symmetry.space_group_name_H-M   'P 1'
#
loop_
_entity.id
_entity.type
_entity.pdbx_description
1 polymer ?
#
loop_
_entity_poly.entity_id
_entity_poly.type
_entity_poly.pdbx_seq_one_letter_code
_entity_poly.pdbx_strand_id
1 'polypeptide(L)' 'MSIEIELFGQFISNRQRRQTWEIKNPVLIRDVMDKLGLKDEEIGLISVNGVLSEPDEFVHPGSRLCFFPPMSGG' A
#
# COMPACT_ATOMS: atom_id res chain seq x y z
N MET A 1 -3.62 11.89 -12.95
CA MET A 1 -2.56 11.81 -11.93
C MET A 1 -2.46 10.40 -11.40
N SER A 2 -1.38 10.07 -10.73
CA SER A 2 -1.15 8.68 -10.33
C SER A 2 -0.74 8.60 -8.87
N ILE A 3 -0.83 7.38 -8.33
CA ILE A 3 -0.18 7.05 -7.07
C ILE A 3 0.91 6.04 -7.38
N GLU A 4 1.97 6.10 -6.59
CA GLU A 4 3.01 5.08 -6.63
C GLU A 4 2.80 4.13 -5.47
N ILE A 5 2.87 2.83 -5.75
CA ILE A 5 2.70 1.80 -4.73
C ILE A 5 3.99 1.02 -4.64
N GLU A 6 4.48 0.82 -3.43
CA GLU A 6 5.68 0.03 -3.22
C GLU A 6 5.42 -1.02 -2.15
N LEU A 7 5.82 -2.26 -2.46
CA LEU A 7 5.64 -3.41 -1.58
C LEU A 7 7.00 -3.85 -1.06
N PHE A 8 7.06 -4.17 0.21
CA PHE A 8 8.30 -4.58 0.86
C PHE A 8 8.19 -5.99 1.41
N GLY A 9 9.34 -6.64 1.54
CA GLY A 9 9.40 -7.95 2.14
C GLY A 9 8.68 -9.02 1.34
N GLN A 10 7.94 -9.86 2.04
CA GLN A 10 7.30 -11.02 1.41
C GLN A 10 6.20 -10.66 0.42
N PHE A 11 5.75 -9.41 0.40
CA PHE A 11 4.72 -8.99 -0.55
C PHE A 11 5.22 -8.97 -1.98
N ILE A 12 6.52 -9.02 -2.18
CA ILE A 12 7.10 -8.98 -3.53
C ILE A 12 6.82 -10.27 -4.29
N SER A 13 6.62 -11.37 -3.58
CA SER A 13 6.36 -12.66 -4.21
C SER A 13 5.12 -12.57 -5.08
N ASN A 14 5.25 -12.87 -6.36
CA ASN A 14 4.16 -12.84 -7.33
C ASN A 14 3.57 -11.45 -7.56
N ARG A 15 4.25 -10.40 -7.12
CA ARG A 15 3.78 -9.03 -7.34
C ARG A 15 4.97 -8.17 -7.74
N GLN A 16 4.68 -7.09 -8.42
CA GLN A 16 5.70 -6.10 -8.73
C GLN A 16 5.99 -5.28 -7.50
N ARG A 17 7.27 -5.08 -7.22
CA ARG A 17 7.67 -4.28 -6.06
C ARG A 17 7.14 -2.85 -6.15
N ARG A 18 7.19 -2.26 -7.33
CA ARG A 18 6.74 -0.89 -7.56
C ARG A 18 5.73 -0.87 -8.68
N GLN A 19 4.64 -0.16 -8.45
CA GLN A 19 3.59 -0.02 -9.44
C GLN A 19 3.13 1.42 -9.45
N THR A 20 2.68 1.88 -10.58
CA THR A 20 2.09 3.20 -10.72
C THR A 20 0.67 3.02 -11.22
N TRP A 21 -0.30 3.54 -10.46
CA TRP A 21 -1.70 3.43 -10.82
C TRP A 21 -2.26 4.80 -11.12
N GLU A 22 -2.94 4.95 -12.26
CA GLU A 22 -3.64 6.18 -12.58
C GLU A 22 -4.91 6.26 -11.76
N ILE A 23 -5.11 7.39 -11.08
CA ILE A 23 -6.34 7.65 -10.36
C ILE A 23 -6.72 9.11 -10.58
N LYS A 24 -8.02 9.37 -10.60
CA LYS A 24 -8.52 10.75 -10.75
C LYS A 24 -8.94 11.32 -9.41
N ASN A 25 -9.37 10.48 -8.49
CA ASN A 25 -9.88 10.89 -7.20
C ASN A 25 -9.17 10.11 -6.10
N PRO A 26 -9.20 10.60 -4.87
CA PRO A 26 -8.65 9.82 -3.77
C PRO A 26 -9.29 8.44 -3.69
N VAL A 27 -8.50 7.44 -3.34
CA VAL A 27 -8.98 6.07 -3.18
C VAL A 27 -8.65 5.57 -1.79
N LEU A 28 -9.48 4.68 -1.28
CA LEU A 28 -9.22 4.07 0.02
C LEU A 28 -8.03 3.13 -0.08
N ILE A 29 -7.18 3.17 0.93
CA ILE A 29 -6.06 2.25 1.00
C ILE A 29 -6.58 0.81 0.97
N ARG A 30 -7.70 0.56 1.67
CA ARG A 30 -8.30 -0.78 1.68
C ARG A 30 -8.65 -1.27 0.29
N ASP A 31 -9.12 -0.39 -0.57
CA ASP A 31 -9.46 -0.78 -1.95
C ASP A 31 -8.20 -1.16 -2.74
N VAL A 32 -7.11 -0.47 -2.49
CA VAL A 32 -5.83 -0.82 -3.11
C VAL A 32 -5.38 -2.19 -2.60
N MET A 33 -5.50 -2.43 -1.30
CA MET A 33 -5.15 -3.72 -0.72
C MET A 33 -5.96 -4.85 -1.36
N ASP A 34 -7.27 -4.63 -1.52
CA ASP A 34 -8.14 -5.64 -2.12
C ASP A 34 -7.69 -5.99 -3.53
N LYS A 35 -7.35 -5.00 -4.31
CA LYS A 35 -6.90 -5.24 -5.68
C LYS A 35 -5.55 -5.96 -5.73
N LEU A 36 -4.70 -5.71 -4.74
CA LEU A 36 -3.41 -6.37 -4.66
C LEU A 36 -3.51 -7.75 -4.01
N GLY A 37 -4.65 -8.08 -3.43
CA GLY A 37 -4.81 -9.34 -2.72
C GLY A 37 -4.14 -9.35 -1.36
N LEU A 38 -3.95 -8.19 -0.76
CA LEU A 38 -3.35 -8.07 0.57
C LEU A 38 -4.42 -8.12 1.64
N LYS A 39 -4.18 -8.93 2.66
CA LYS A 39 -5.13 -9.07 3.78
C LYS A 39 -4.62 -8.30 4.98
N ASP A 40 -5.57 -7.83 5.80
CA ASP A 40 -5.22 -7.02 6.97
C ASP A 40 -4.17 -7.70 7.84
N GLU A 41 -4.30 -9.00 8.07
CA GLU A 41 -3.39 -9.70 8.95
C GLU A 41 -2.00 -9.88 8.36
N GLU A 42 -1.84 -9.61 7.07
CA GLU A 42 -0.53 -9.68 6.42
C GLU A 42 0.23 -8.35 6.50
N ILE A 43 -0.45 -7.29 6.88
CA ILE A 43 0.11 -5.95 6.87
C ILE A 43 0.67 -5.60 8.24
N GLY A 44 1.93 -5.18 8.28
CA GLY A 44 2.52 -4.66 9.51
C GLY A 44 2.35 -3.16 9.61
N LEU A 45 2.77 -2.45 8.57
CA LEU A 45 2.69 -0.99 8.51
C LEU A 45 2.25 -0.55 7.14
N ILE A 46 1.55 0.58 7.11
CA ILE A 46 1.22 1.27 5.86
C ILE A 46 1.72 2.69 6.01
N SER A 47 2.35 3.23 4.99
CA SER A 47 2.74 4.64 5.02
C SER A 47 2.28 5.32 3.73
N VAL A 48 1.89 6.59 3.87
CA VAL A 48 1.57 7.45 2.74
C VAL A 48 2.49 8.66 2.85
N ASN A 49 3.35 8.84 1.87
CA ASN A 49 4.34 9.91 1.87
C ASN A 49 5.17 9.94 3.16
N GLY A 50 5.49 8.75 3.67
CA GLY A 50 6.29 8.62 4.88
C GLY A 50 5.53 8.75 6.19
N VAL A 51 4.20 8.89 6.14
CA VAL A 51 3.37 9.05 7.34
C VAL A 51 2.57 7.77 7.55
N LEU A 52 2.59 7.24 8.77
CA LEU A 52 1.84 6.03 9.10
C LEU A 52 0.35 6.24 8.84
N SER A 53 -0.27 5.26 8.23
CA SER A 53 -1.66 5.35 7.81
C SER A 53 -2.39 4.05 8.06
N GLU A 54 -3.73 4.12 8.00
CA GLU A 54 -4.61 2.99 8.25
C GLU A 54 -5.40 2.63 7.01
N PRO A 55 -5.88 1.39 6.88
CA PRO A 55 -6.62 0.99 5.68
C PRO A 55 -7.84 1.83 5.37
N ASP A 56 -8.45 2.44 6.37
CA ASP A 56 -9.65 3.24 6.15
C ASP A 56 -9.35 4.67 5.73
N GLU A 57 -8.10 5.01 5.55
CA GLU A 57 -7.74 6.35 5.10
C GLU A 57 -7.62 6.40 3.59
N PHE A 58 -7.76 7.59 3.04
CA PHE A 58 -7.66 7.81 1.60
C PHE A 58 -6.23 8.14 1.21
N VAL A 59 -5.85 7.70 0.03
CA VAL A 59 -4.60 8.12 -0.58
C VAL A 59 -4.96 9.01 -1.77
N HIS A 60 -4.31 10.18 -1.83
CA HIS A 60 -4.62 11.19 -2.84
C HIS A 60 -3.70 11.05 -4.05
N PRO A 61 -4.14 11.49 -5.23
CA PRO A 61 -3.26 11.49 -6.41
C PRO A 61 -1.96 12.22 -6.11
N GLY A 62 -0.87 11.68 -6.64
CA GLY A 62 0.45 12.24 -6.42
C GLY A 62 1.18 11.67 -5.22
N SER A 63 0.54 10.78 -4.47
CA SER A 63 1.14 10.23 -3.25
C SER A 63 1.87 8.92 -3.50
N ARG A 64 2.71 8.57 -2.55
CA ARG A 64 3.42 7.30 -2.54
C ARG A 64 2.90 6.45 -1.39
N LEU A 65 2.38 5.28 -1.71
CA LEU A 65 1.77 4.36 -0.76
C LEU A 65 2.68 3.15 -0.61
N CYS A 66 3.09 2.86 0.63
CA CYS A 66 4.00 1.76 0.91
C CYS A 66 3.37 0.77 1.88
N PHE A 67 3.56 -0.52 1.61
CA PHE A 67 3.09 -1.59 2.47
C PHE A 67 4.28 -2.39 2.99
N PHE A 68 4.29 -2.63 4.30
CA PHE A 68 5.35 -3.39 4.96
C PHE A 68 4.75 -4.61 5.65
N PRO A 69 5.44 -5.75 5.62
CA PRO A 69 4.95 -6.94 6.34
C PRO A 69 5.12 -6.77 7.84
N PRO A 70 4.43 -7.60 8.63
CA PRO A 70 4.64 -7.56 10.07
C PRO A 70 6.10 -7.87 10.39
N MET A 71 6.63 -7.19 11.38
CA MET A 71 7.94 -7.55 11.89
C MET A 71 7.76 -8.83 12.69
N SER A 72 8.40 -9.88 12.22
CA SER A 72 8.42 -11.07 13.04
C SER A 72 9.33 -10.74 14.21
N GLY A 73 8.74 -10.41 15.29
CA GLY A 73 9.47 -9.95 16.42
C GLY A 73 10.30 -11.02 17.03
N GLY A 74 10.77 -11.58 16.49
CA GLY A 74 11.63 -12.50 17.16
C GLY A 74 12.06 -11.88 18.43
#